data_3c03d639a191cfa8e582cd283a47905e
#
_entry.id   3c03d639a191cfa8e582cd283a47905e
#
_cell.length_a   1.000
_cell.length_b   1.000
_cell.length_c   1.000
_cell.angle_alpha   90.00
_cell.angle_beta   90.00
_cell.angle_gamma   90.00
#
_symmetry.space_group_name_H-M   'P 1'
#
loop_
_entity.id
_entity.type
_entity.pdbx_description
1 polymer ?
#
loop_
_entity_poly.entity_id
_entity_poly.type
_entity_poly.pdbx_seq_one_letter_code
_entity_poly.pdbx_strand_id
1 'polypeptide(L)'
;MTQYASAFSTGMRRAGMATTGKHFPGHGAVLEDSHLVTPEDPRDMLKSPDLAIFKAFIEQGLLDAVMPAHVIYPQHDTQPASGSQYWLTHILRQQLGFKGIIFSDDLSMGGAHVFGDAPSRAKAALNAGCDMTLICNDRPSAVSVLDTLSIQSVPMADTLRVRMPIEWKTLMQSTRWKAAHDALTDFNNLWREQQT
;
A
#
# COMPACT_ATOMS: atom_id res chain seq x y z
N MET A 1 -9.25 -12.23 9.08
CA MET A 1 -8.73 -10.94 8.57
C MET A 1 -9.10 -10.69 7.13
N THR A 2 -8.86 -11.59 6.19
CA THR A 2 -9.18 -11.45 4.74
C THR A 2 -10.63 -11.03 4.49
N GLN A 3 -11.60 -11.61 5.20
CA GLN A 3 -13.03 -11.31 5.06
C GLN A 3 -13.34 -9.82 5.32
N TYR A 4 -12.82 -9.26 6.42
CA TYR A 4 -13.05 -7.84 6.76
C TYR A 4 -12.39 -6.89 5.76
N ALA A 5 -11.15 -7.19 5.39
CA ALA A 5 -10.44 -6.40 4.39
C ALA A 5 -11.12 -6.46 3.01
N SER A 6 -11.63 -7.63 2.60
CA SER A 6 -12.43 -7.77 1.36
C SER A 6 -13.72 -6.97 1.41
N ALA A 7 -14.44 -6.98 2.54
CA ALA A 7 -15.66 -6.20 2.71
C ALA A 7 -15.37 -4.69 2.62
N PHE A 8 -14.29 -4.22 3.28
CA PHE A 8 -13.84 -2.84 3.23
C PHE A 8 -13.48 -2.41 1.81
N SER A 9 -12.60 -3.16 1.13
CA SER A 9 -12.19 -2.89 -0.26
C SER A 9 -13.39 -2.90 -1.22
N THR A 10 -14.30 -3.85 -1.05
CA THR A 10 -15.55 -3.91 -1.85
C THR A 10 -16.41 -2.67 -1.62
N GLY A 11 -16.52 -2.20 -0.38
CA GLY A 11 -17.24 -0.97 -0.04
C GLY A 11 -16.65 0.27 -0.72
N MET A 12 -15.33 0.44 -0.67
CA MET A 12 -14.61 1.52 -1.35
C MET A 12 -14.83 1.49 -2.86
N ARG A 13 -14.64 0.32 -3.48
CA ARG A 13 -14.82 0.15 -4.94
C ARG A 13 -16.26 0.43 -5.40
N ARG A 14 -17.26 0.03 -4.61
CA ARG A 14 -18.68 0.38 -4.85
C ARG A 14 -18.96 1.88 -4.76
N ALA A 15 -18.13 2.63 -4.03
CA ALA A 15 -18.19 4.08 -3.98
C ALA A 15 -17.38 4.77 -5.10
N GLY A 16 -16.82 3.99 -6.05
CA GLY A 16 -16.00 4.49 -7.16
C GLY A 16 -14.56 4.80 -6.78
N MET A 17 -14.11 4.43 -5.58
CA MET A 17 -12.74 4.65 -5.12
C MET A 17 -11.81 3.53 -5.56
N ALA A 18 -10.56 3.86 -5.86
CA ALA A 18 -9.49 2.91 -6.01
C ALA A 18 -9.00 2.41 -4.64
N THR A 19 -8.43 1.21 -4.60
CA THR A 19 -7.96 0.57 -3.36
C THR A 19 -6.46 0.29 -3.43
N THR A 20 -5.75 0.55 -2.32
CA THR A 20 -4.31 0.27 -2.18
C THR A 20 -4.08 -0.74 -1.05
N GLY A 21 -3.43 -1.86 -1.37
CA GLY A 21 -2.97 -2.83 -0.38
C GLY A 21 -1.59 -2.46 0.17
N LYS A 22 -1.43 -2.46 1.50
CA LYS A 22 -0.16 -2.15 2.14
C LYS A 22 0.01 -2.86 3.48
N HIS A 23 1.22 -3.22 3.87
CA HIS A 23 2.48 -3.03 3.13
C HIS A 23 2.96 -4.39 2.62
N PHE A 24 3.12 -4.50 1.30
CA PHE A 24 3.53 -5.74 0.63
C PHE A 24 5.00 -6.11 0.94
N PRO A 25 5.34 -7.38 1.14
CA PRO A 25 4.53 -8.60 1.12
C PRO A 25 3.82 -8.92 2.44
N GLY A 26 3.97 -8.11 3.49
CA GLY A 26 3.39 -8.24 4.82
C GLY A 26 4.30 -7.61 5.88
N HIS A 27 3.75 -6.84 6.81
CA HIS A 27 4.52 -6.07 7.81
C HIS A 27 4.13 -6.43 9.27
N GLY A 28 3.24 -7.41 9.45
CA GLY A 28 2.58 -7.63 10.73
C GLY A 28 3.40 -8.34 11.82
N ALA A 29 4.62 -8.78 11.54
CA ALA A 29 5.42 -9.56 12.49
C ALA A 29 6.73 -8.87 12.95
N VAL A 30 7.08 -7.72 12.39
CA VAL A 30 8.23 -6.95 12.87
C VAL A 30 7.82 -6.06 14.04
N LEU A 31 8.72 -5.91 15.01
CA LEU A 31 8.48 -5.09 16.22
C LEU A 31 9.04 -3.67 16.03
N GLU A 32 10.09 -3.53 15.25
CA GLU A 32 10.73 -2.25 14.98
C GLU A 32 9.85 -1.40 14.07
N ASP A 33 9.89 -0.09 14.34
CA ASP A 33 9.16 0.90 13.54
C ASP A 33 9.96 1.26 12.28
N SER A 34 9.41 0.93 11.11
CA SER A 34 10.02 1.24 9.80
C SER A 34 10.11 2.74 9.50
N HIS A 35 9.43 3.61 10.27
CA HIS A 35 9.66 5.05 10.21
C HIS A 35 11.05 5.45 10.74
N LEU A 36 11.65 4.65 11.61
CA LEU A 36 12.90 4.97 12.29
C LEU A 36 14.09 4.15 11.78
N VAL A 37 13.87 2.87 11.47
CA VAL A 37 14.90 1.90 11.07
C VAL A 37 14.42 1.03 9.92
N THR A 38 15.31 0.21 9.36
CA THR A 38 14.94 -0.84 8.39
C THR A 38 14.79 -2.16 9.12
N PRO A 39 13.56 -2.63 9.43
CA PRO A 39 13.35 -3.88 10.14
C PRO A 39 13.68 -5.10 9.27
N GLU A 40 13.92 -6.24 9.95
CA GLU A 40 14.06 -7.54 9.31
C GLU A 40 12.96 -8.50 9.75
N ASP A 41 12.35 -9.20 8.81
CA ASP A 41 11.43 -10.30 9.09
C ASP A 41 12.09 -11.63 8.67
N PRO A 42 12.52 -12.46 9.62
CA PRO A 42 13.24 -13.71 9.33
C PRO A 42 12.32 -14.83 8.82
N ARG A 43 11.02 -14.61 8.73
CA ARG A 43 10.07 -15.64 8.26
C ARG A 43 10.22 -15.91 6.77
N ASP A 44 9.87 -17.14 6.37
CA ASP A 44 9.69 -17.47 4.95
C ASP A 44 8.39 -16.82 4.43
N MET A 45 8.53 -15.64 3.83
CA MET A 45 7.39 -14.87 3.36
C MET A 45 6.60 -15.57 2.26
N LEU A 46 7.20 -16.44 1.46
CA LEU A 46 6.48 -17.20 0.42
C LEU A 46 5.50 -18.20 1.02
N LYS A 47 5.70 -18.60 2.27
CA LYS A 47 4.79 -19.46 3.04
C LYS A 47 3.94 -18.69 4.07
N SER A 48 4.11 -17.38 4.15
CA SER A 48 3.42 -16.55 5.13
C SER A 48 1.94 -16.35 4.77
N PRO A 49 1.05 -16.37 5.77
CA PRO A 49 -0.35 -15.96 5.57
C PRO A 49 -0.47 -14.49 5.11
N ASP A 50 0.52 -13.64 5.38
CA ASP A 50 0.52 -12.24 4.99
C ASP A 50 0.55 -12.11 3.46
N LEU A 51 1.49 -12.79 2.78
CA LEU A 51 1.58 -12.81 1.32
C LEU A 51 0.34 -13.46 0.69
N ALA A 52 -0.23 -14.49 1.33
CA ALA A 52 -1.44 -15.16 0.85
C ALA A 52 -2.64 -14.22 0.77
N ILE A 53 -2.72 -13.20 1.65
CA ILE A 53 -3.76 -12.17 1.60
C ILE A 53 -3.59 -11.32 0.33
N PHE A 54 -2.39 -10.83 0.04
CA PHE A 54 -2.12 -10.07 -1.19
C PHE A 54 -2.45 -10.89 -2.44
N LYS A 55 -2.02 -12.15 -2.49
CA LYS A 55 -2.34 -13.06 -3.59
C LYS A 55 -3.85 -13.16 -3.80
N ALA A 56 -4.62 -13.45 -2.76
CA ALA A 56 -6.08 -13.58 -2.84
C ALA A 56 -6.76 -12.28 -3.32
N PHE A 57 -6.25 -11.10 -2.89
CA PHE A 57 -6.80 -9.81 -3.31
C PHE A 57 -6.47 -9.47 -4.76
N ILE A 58 -5.27 -9.85 -5.22
CA ILE A 58 -4.86 -9.68 -6.63
C ILE A 58 -5.73 -10.58 -7.53
N GLU A 59 -5.89 -11.86 -7.17
CA GLU A 59 -6.73 -12.81 -7.92
C GLU A 59 -8.20 -12.37 -8.00
N GLN A 60 -8.73 -11.73 -6.96
CA GLN A 60 -10.09 -11.17 -6.92
C GLN A 60 -10.22 -9.79 -7.60
N GLY A 61 -9.13 -9.20 -8.07
CA GLY A 61 -9.12 -7.85 -8.65
C GLY A 61 -9.53 -6.75 -7.65
N LEU A 62 -9.22 -6.94 -6.37
CA LEU A 62 -9.59 -6.01 -5.29
C LEU A 62 -8.54 -4.92 -5.03
N LEU A 63 -7.38 -4.97 -5.69
CA LEU A 63 -6.32 -3.98 -5.55
C LEU A 63 -6.09 -3.22 -6.86
N ASP A 64 -6.22 -1.91 -6.82
CA ASP A 64 -5.85 -1.01 -7.90
C ASP A 64 -4.38 -0.57 -7.76
N ALA A 65 -3.89 -0.52 -6.53
CA ALA A 65 -2.49 -0.22 -6.22
C ALA A 65 -1.96 -1.10 -5.08
N VAL A 66 -0.62 -1.18 -4.99
CA VAL A 66 0.12 -1.83 -3.91
C VAL A 66 1.25 -0.90 -3.45
N MET A 67 1.50 -0.88 -2.14
CA MET A 67 2.62 -0.18 -1.52
C MET A 67 3.50 -1.21 -0.81
N PRO A 68 4.78 -1.36 -1.17
CA PRO A 68 5.71 -2.28 -0.52
C PRO A 68 6.21 -1.74 0.83
N ALA A 69 6.64 -2.66 1.70
CA ALA A 69 7.22 -2.34 2.99
C ALA A 69 8.70 -1.94 2.92
N HIS A 70 9.14 -1.05 3.79
CA HIS A 70 10.57 -0.84 4.08
C HIS A 70 11.07 -1.90 5.08
N VAL A 71 10.94 -3.18 4.71
CA VAL A 71 11.32 -4.34 5.52
C VAL A 71 12.17 -5.28 4.68
N ILE A 72 13.26 -5.79 5.27
CA ILE A 72 14.10 -6.84 4.68
C ILE A 72 13.52 -8.22 5.05
N TYR A 73 13.46 -9.11 4.09
CA TYR A 73 13.07 -10.52 4.27
C TYR A 73 14.27 -11.42 3.90
N PRO A 74 15.21 -11.65 4.84
CA PRO A 74 16.56 -12.14 4.54
C PRO A 74 16.59 -13.56 3.96
N GLN A 75 15.51 -14.34 4.08
CA GLN A 75 15.41 -15.63 3.40
C GLN A 75 15.24 -15.50 1.87
N HIS A 76 14.93 -14.30 1.36
CA HIS A 76 14.59 -14.09 -0.05
C HIS A 76 15.44 -13.01 -0.70
N ASP A 77 15.67 -11.88 -0.03
CA ASP A 77 16.49 -10.78 -0.54
C ASP A 77 17.13 -10.01 0.62
N THR A 78 18.25 -9.38 0.34
CA THR A 78 18.99 -8.52 1.28
C THR A 78 18.54 -7.07 1.23
N GLN A 79 17.73 -6.71 0.24
CA GLN A 79 17.16 -5.37 0.11
C GLN A 79 15.76 -5.30 0.74
N PRO A 80 15.36 -4.15 1.33
CA PRO A 80 13.97 -3.92 1.70
C PRO A 80 13.03 -4.12 0.51
N ALA A 81 11.83 -4.67 0.74
CA ALA A 81 10.90 -4.98 -0.34
C ALA A 81 10.59 -3.76 -1.23
N SER A 82 10.59 -2.55 -0.67
CA SER A 82 10.36 -1.29 -1.38
C SER A 82 11.41 -0.92 -2.43
N GLY A 83 12.61 -1.51 -2.36
CA GLY A 83 13.69 -1.32 -3.33
C GLY A 83 14.19 -2.64 -3.96
N SER A 84 13.44 -3.71 -3.81
CA SER A 84 13.81 -5.06 -4.24
C SER A 84 13.16 -5.44 -5.57
N GLN A 85 13.96 -5.67 -6.60
CA GLN A 85 13.47 -6.25 -7.86
C GLN A 85 12.88 -7.65 -7.66
N TYR A 86 13.43 -8.42 -6.72
CA TYR A 86 12.88 -9.72 -6.39
C TYR A 86 11.42 -9.60 -5.95
N TRP A 87 11.13 -8.71 -5.01
CA TRP A 87 9.78 -8.55 -4.48
C TRP A 87 8.82 -7.88 -5.46
N LEU A 88 9.22 -6.78 -6.11
CA LEU A 88 8.31 -5.98 -6.93
C LEU A 88 8.17 -6.52 -8.35
N THR A 89 9.29 -6.88 -8.98
CA THR A 89 9.25 -7.37 -10.36
C THR A 89 8.98 -8.87 -10.40
N HIS A 90 9.76 -9.69 -9.68
CA HIS A 90 9.65 -11.13 -9.81
C HIS A 90 8.40 -11.68 -9.08
N ILE A 91 8.22 -11.37 -7.79
CA ILE A 91 7.07 -11.89 -7.04
C ILE A 91 5.78 -11.16 -7.41
N LEU A 92 5.70 -9.82 -7.21
CA LEU A 92 4.44 -9.10 -7.35
C LEU A 92 3.96 -9.04 -8.80
N ARG A 93 4.82 -8.64 -9.74
CA ARG A 93 4.44 -8.51 -11.16
C ARG A 93 4.34 -9.86 -11.87
N GLN A 94 5.39 -10.71 -11.77
CA GLN A 94 5.47 -11.92 -12.59
C GLN A 94 4.73 -13.09 -11.96
N GLN A 95 4.99 -13.43 -10.70
CA GLN A 95 4.37 -14.60 -10.07
C GLN A 95 2.91 -14.35 -9.66
N LEU A 96 2.62 -13.21 -8.99
CA LEU A 96 1.26 -12.89 -8.57
C LEU A 96 0.43 -12.20 -9.67
N GLY A 97 1.06 -11.79 -10.77
CA GLY A 97 0.37 -11.22 -11.92
C GLY A 97 -0.25 -9.85 -11.68
N PHE A 98 0.22 -9.09 -10.68
CA PHE A 98 -0.33 -7.77 -10.38
C PHE A 98 -0.13 -6.78 -11.53
N LYS A 99 -1.21 -6.12 -11.95
CA LYS A 99 -1.24 -5.18 -13.09
C LYS A 99 -1.50 -3.73 -12.70
N GLY A 100 -1.83 -3.47 -11.42
CA GLY A 100 -2.12 -2.12 -10.92
C GLY A 100 -0.84 -1.29 -10.66
N ILE A 101 -1.00 -0.13 -10.04
CA ILE A 101 0.09 0.77 -9.68
C ILE A 101 0.89 0.22 -8.50
N ILE A 102 2.21 0.30 -8.56
CA ILE A 102 3.09 0.10 -7.41
C ILE A 102 3.61 1.47 -6.98
N PHE A 103 3.16 1.92 -5.80
CA PHE A 103 3.77 3.06 -5.12
C PHE A 103 5.06 2.64 -4.43
N SER A 104 6.00 3.54 -4.17
CA SER A 104 6.93 3.32 -3.06
C SER A 104 6.18 3.54 -1.74
N ASP A 105 6.72 3.06 -0.61
CA ASP A 105 6.39 3.67 0.68
C ASP A 105 7.08 5.04 0.77
N ASP A 106 6.81 5.80 1.84
CA ASP A 106 7.41 7.13 2.02
C ASP A 106 8.94 7.05 2.11
N LEU A 107 9.61 7.59 1.11
CA LEU A 107 11.06 7.58 1.00
C LEU A 107 11.76 8.51 2.00
N SER A 108 11.02 9.31 2.77
CA SER A 108 11.57 10.09 3.90
C SER A 108 11.75 9.26 5.16
N MET A 109 11.14 8.06 5.26
CA MET A 109 11.22 7.17 6.41
C MET A 109 12.64 6.60 6.62
N GLY A 110 13.00 6.34 7.87
CA GLY A 110 14.28 5.73 8.26
C GLY A 110 14.55 4.40 7.56
N GLY A 111 13.52 3.58 7.35
CA GLY A 111 13.60 2.31 6.63
C GLY A 111 14.06 2.40 5.17
N ALA A 112 13.96 3.59 4.55
CA ALA A 112 14.46 3.84 3.21
C ALA A 112 15.93 4.33 3.18
N HIS A 113 16.51 4.70 4.32
CA HIS A 113 17.84 5.35 4.38
C HIS A 113 18.98 4.44 3.89
N VAL A 114 18.79 3.13 3.86
CA VAL A 114 19.76 2.18 3.32
C VAL A 114 20.09 2.44 1.84
N PHE A 115 19.21 3.12 1.10
CA PHE A 115 19.40 3.46 -0.31
C PHE A 115 20.13 4.82 -0.53
N GLY A 116 20.51 5.53 0.54
CA GLY A 116 21.25 6.79 0.49
C GLY A 116 20.38 8.05 0.56
N ASP A 117 20.71 9.07 -0.24
CA ASP A 117 19.97 10.33 -0.33
C ASP A 117 18.61 10.19 -1.04
N ALA A 118 17.77 11.23 -1.01
CA ALA A 118 16.43 11.16 -1.55
C ALA A 118 16.38 10.81 -3.05
N PRO A 119 17.21 11.38 -3.94
CA PRO A 119 17.29 10.93 -5.34
C PRO A 119 17.70 9.47 -5.51
N SER A 120 18.64 8.99 -4.70
CA SER A 120 19.09 7.59 -4.73
C SER A 120 17.99 6.64 -4.30
N ARG A 121 17.22 6.98 -3.25
CA ARG A 121 16.06 6.22 -2.77
C ARG A 121 14.98 6.13 -3.84
N ALA A 122 14.64 7.27 -4.47
CA ALA A 122 13.65 7.30 -5.54
C ALA A 122 14.10 6.46 -6.75
N LYS A 123 15.37 6.56 -7.14
CA LYS A 123 15.95 5.74 -8.22
C LYS A 123 15.93 4.25 -7.88
N ALA A 124 16.25 3.88 -6.63
CA ALA A 124 16.20 2.48 -6.18
C ALA A 124 14.78 1.91 -6.28
N ALA A 125 13.77 2.65 -5.78
CA ALA A 125 12.37 2.24 -5.85
C ALA A 125 11.87 2.09 -7.30
N LEU A 126 12.17 3.04 -8.17
CA LEU A 126 11.80 2.98 -9.60
C LEU A 126 12.48 1.80 -10.31
N ASN A 127 13.78 1.59 -10.08
CA ASN A 127 14.53 0.49 -10.65
C ASN A 127 14.04 -0.88 -10.15
N ALA A 128 13.50 -0.94 -8.93
CA ALA A 128 12.92 -2.17 -8.37
C ALA A 128 11.56 -2.52 -9.00
N GLY A 129 10.87 -1.55 -9.59
CA GLY A 129 9.59 -1.76 -10.26
C GLY A 129 8.43 -0.93 -9.72
N CYS A 130 8.68 0.07 -8.86
CA CYS A 130 7.66 1.07 -8.52
C CYS A 130 7.33 1.94 -9.74
N ASP A 131 6.06 2.27 -9.90
CA ASP A 131 5.57 3.20 -10.92
C ASP A 131 5.60 4.64 -10.42
N MET A 132 5.43 4.85 -9.11
CA MET A 132 5.35 6.16 -8.47
C MET A 132 6.11 6.15 -7.14
N THR A 133 6.79 7.25 -6.84
CA THR A 133 7.52 7.44 -5.58
C THR A 133 6.85 8.48 -4.70
N LEU A 134 6.89 8.26 -3.37
CA LEU A 134 6.33 9.14 -2.36
C LEU A 134 7.44 9.74 -1.51
N ILE A 135 7.37 11.05 -1.27
CA ILE A 135 8.22 11.78 -0.33
C ILE A 135 7.28 12.69 0.46
N CYS A 136 7.01 12.28 1.71
CA CYS A 136 6.03 12.93 2.54
C CYS A 136 6.70 13.90 3.54
N ASN A 137 6.09 15.07 3.72
CA ASN A 137 6.50 16.07 4.72
C ASN A 137 7.96 16.57 4.62
N ASP A 138 8.66 16.30 3.52
CA ASP A 138 10.02 16.73 3.24
C ASP A 138 10.10 17.38 1.86
N ARG A 139 9.71 18.65 1.79
CA ARG A 139 9.72 19.44 0.55
C ARG A 139 11.12 19.57 -0.07
N PRO A 140 12.22 19.82 0.70
CA PRO A 140 13.57 19.88 0.13
C PRO A 140 13.95 18.59 -0.60
N SER A 141 13.71 17.42 0.02
CA SER A 141 13.98 16.13 -0.62
C SER A 141 13.13 15.90 -1.86
N ALA A 142 11.84 16.27 -1.84
CA ALA A 142 10.97 16.16 -3.00
C ALA A 142 11.48 17.02 -4.18
N VAL A 143 11.91 18.26 -3.92
CA VAL A 143 12.52 19.14 -4.93
C VAL A 143 13.81 18.53 -5.47
N SER A 144 14.70 18.03 -4.59
CA SER A 144 15.96 17.40 -5.02
C SER A 144 15.73 16.20 -5.95
N VAL A 145 14.69 15.39 -5.68
CA VAL A 145 14.31 14.27 -6.56
C VAL A 145 13.84 14.77 -7.93
N LEU A 146 12.97 15.79 -7.95
CA LEU A 146 12.45 16.37 -9.20
C LEU A 146 13.54 17.03 -10.04
N ASP A 147 14.54 17.65 -9.40
CA ASP A 147 15.66 18.29 -10.08
C ASP A 147 16.68 17.27 -10.65
N THR A 148 16.71 16.06 -10.05
CA THR A 148 17.73 15.04 -10.37
C THR A 148 17.20 13.96 -11.33
N LEU A 149 15.94 13.57 -11.20
CA LEU A 149 15.34 12.47 -11.96
C LEU A 149 14.49 12.98 -13.12
N SER A 150 14.66 12.37 -14.28
CA SER A 150 13.77 12.61 -15.42
C SER A 150 12.35 12.12 -15.08
N ILE A 151 11.37 13.00 -15.21
CA ILE A 151 9.97 12.67 -15.00
C ILE A 151 9.50 11.74 -16.11
N GLN A 152 8.94 10.61 -15.74
CA GLN A 152 8.29 9.69 -16.66
C GLN A 152 6.78 9.75 -16.51
N SER A 153 6.06 9.65 -17.62
CA SER A 153 4.60 9.54 -17.59
C SER A 153 4.20 8.15 -17.10
N VAL A 154 3.21 8.10 -16.20
CA VAL A 154 2.58 6.86 -15.71
C VAL A 154 1.11 6.86 -16.16
N PRO A 155 0.80 6.45 -17.40
CA PRO A 155 -0.58 6.51 -17.93
C PRO A 155 -1.58 5.75 -17.07
N MET A 156 -1.16 4.67 -16.40
CA MET A 156 -2.00 3.90 -15.50
C MET A 156 -2.43 4.68 -14.24
N ALA A 157 -1.79 5.79 -13.89
CA ALA A 157 -2.18 6.61 -12.74
C ALA A 157 -3.63 7.12 -12.85
N ASP A 158 -4.15 7.31 -14.05
CA ASP A 158 -5.54 7.70 -14.27
C ASP A 158 -6.55 6.66 -13.76
N THR A 159 -6.15 5.39 -13.62
CA THR A 159 -7.00 4.34 -13.07
C THR A 159 -7.32 4.54 -11.58
N LEU A 160 -6.51 5.33 -10.88
CA LEU A 160 -6.69 5.66 -9.46
C LEU A 160 -7.71 6.78 -9.23
N ARG A 161 -8.12 7.49 -10.28
CA ARG A 161 -9.12 8.56 -10.16
C ARG A 161 -10.49 7.99 -9.82
N VAL A 162 -11.24 8.75 -9.03
CA VAL A 162 -12.65 8.41 -8.70
C VAL A 162 -13.46 8.30 -9.97
N ARG A 163 -14.06 7.12 -10.20
CA ARG A 163 -14.81 6.82 -11.44
C ARG A 163 -16.22 7.38 -11.44
N MET A 164 -16.82 7.52 -10.28
CA MET A 164 -18.19 8.05 -10.11
C MET A 164 -18.24 8.92 -8.84
N PRO A 165 -17.87 10.20 -8.93
CA PRO A 165 -17.98 11.10 -7.79
C PRO A 165 -19.45 11.23 -7.37
N ILE A 166 -19.72 11.01 -6.09
CA ILE A 166 -21.05 11.20 -5.49
C ILE A 166 -21.02 12.50 -4.71
N GLU A 167 -21.99 13.38 -4.98
CA GLU A 167 -22.12 14.61 -4.23
C GLU A 167 -22.46 14.31 -2.76
N TRP A 168 -21.76 14.95 -1.83
CA TRP A 168 -21.88 14.67 -0.40
C TRP A 168 -23.32 14.79 0.14
N LYS A 169 -24.05 15.84 -0.25
CA LYS A 169 -25.46 16.03 0.16
C LYS A 169 -26.34 14.88 -0.30
N THR A 170 -26.18 14.44 -1.54
CA THR A 170 -26.92 13.32 -2.11
C THR A 170 -26.58 12.00 -1.41
N LEU A 171 -25.30 11.78 -1.10
CA LEU A 171 -24.86 10.59 -0.37
C LEU A 171 -25.51 10.51 1.01
N MET A 172 -25.44 11.58 1.81
CA MET A 172 -26.02 11.59 3.17
C MET A 172 -27.54 11.39 3.21
N GLN A 173 -28.25 11.72 2.14
CA GLN A 173 -29.69 11.50 2.04
C GLN A 173 -30.05 10.09 1.60
N SER A 174 -29.09 9.33 1.09
CA SER A 174 -29.35 7.97 0.57
C SER A 174 -29.68 6.99 1.69
N THR A 175 -30.57 6.03 1.41
CA THR A 175 -30.89 4.93 2.31
C THR A 175 -29.66 4.10 2.67
N ARG A 176 -28.73 3.96 1.71
CA ARG A 176 -27.47 3.23 1.92
C ARG A 176 -26.56 3.89 2.94
N TRP A 177 -26.43 5.22 2.87
CA TRP A 177 -25.67 5.99 3.88
C TRP A 177 -26.28 5.83 5.27
N LYS A 178 -27.60 6.04 5.39
CA LYS A 178 -28.31 5.91 6.66
C LYS A 178 -28.12 4.52 7.28
N ALA A 179 -28.35 3.46 6.51
CA ALA A 179 -28.17 2.09 6.98
C ALA A 179 -26.71 1.81 7.42
N ALA A 180 -25.72 2.30 6.71
CA ALA A 180 -24.32 2.14 7.08
C ALA A 180 -23.96 2.93 8.34
N HIS A 181 -24.48 4.16 8.48
CA HIS A 181 -24.31 5.01 9.65
C HIS A 181 -24.93 4.35 10.90
N ASP A 182 -26.16 3.85 10.78
CA ASP A 182 -26.88 3.18 11.89
C ASP A 182 -26.11 1.93 12.32
N ALA A 183 -25.70 1.08 11.38
CA ALA A 183 -24.91 -0.12 11.67
C ALA A 183 -23.58 0.18 12.38
N LEU A 184 -22.87 1.25 11.99
CA LEU A 184 -21.64 1.69 12.67
C LEU A 184 -21.92 2.23 14.07
N THR A 185 -23.03 2.94 14.24
CA THR A 185 -23.45 3.47 15.54
C THR A 185 -23.77 2.33 16.50
N ASP A 186 -24.54 1.34 16.06
CA ASP A 186 -24.88 0.15 16.85
C ASP A 186 -23.63 -0.64 17.22
N PHE A 187 -22.71 -0.86 16.27
CA PHE A 187 -21.44 -1.52 16.53
C PHE A 187 -20.62 -0.79 17.60
N ASN A 188 -20.51 0.53 17.50
CA ASN A 188 -19.77 1.35 18.48
C ASN A 188 -20.39 1.29 19.88
N ASN A 189 -21.72 1.25 19.99
CA ASN A 189 -22.42 1.12 21.27
C ASN A 189 -22.15 -0.24 21.89
N LEU A 190 -22.30 -1.33 21.14
CA LEU A 190 -21.98 -2.69 21.59
C LEU A 190 -20.51 -2.84 22.03
N TRP A 191 -19.58 -2.22 21.27
CA TRP A 191 -18.16 -2.24 21.62
C TRP A 191 -17.89 -1.54 22.97
N ARG A 192 -18.52 -0.40 23.22
CA ARG A 192 -18.36 0.35 24.48
C ARG A 192 -18.93 -0.42 25.68
N GLU A 193 -20.08 -1.08 25.50
CA GLU A 193 -20.71 -1.91 26.56
C GLU A 193 -19.85 -3.11 26.97
N GLN A 194 -19.01 -3.64 26.05
CA GLN A 194 -18.09 -4.74 26.35
C GLN A 194 -16.81 -4.31 27.06
N GLN A 195 -16.55 -2.99 27.17
CA GLN A 195 -15.36 -2.42 27.83
C GLN A 195 -15.64 -1.95 29.26
N THR A 196 -16.89 -1.91 29.67
CA THR A 196 -17.36 -1.61 31.06
C THR A 196 -17.63 -2.87 31.84
#